data_59a9452fea27371c88b9e47f15a306f9
#
_entry.id   59a9452fea27371c88b9e47f15a306f9
#
_cell.length_a   1.000
_cell.length_b   1.000
_cell.length_c   1.000
_cell.angle_alpha   90.00
_cell.angle_beta   90.00
_cell.angle_gamma   90.00
#
_symmetry.space_group_name_H-M   'P 1'
#
loop_
_entity.id
_entity.type
_entity.pdbx_description
1 polymer ?
#
loop_
_entity_poly.entity_id
_entity_poly.type
_entity_poly.pdbx_seq_one_letter_code
_entity_poly.pdbx_strand_id
1 'polypeptide(L)'
;MVNAISVLGCTGSIGRQTIAAAEHIGLPVAALTAQRKIDLLEEQARRLHPKFVAVYDEEAAKLFKIAVADTDIRVGSGMEGLLEAATLPECDCVVTAVSGAVGLKPTLAAIDEKKRIALANQETLVCAGEIVMKRAAEQGAEIVPVDSEHSAIFQCLMGRKKGELHKILLTGSGGPFRGKARAELEDVTPEQAVKHPNWSMGAKISVDSATMMNKGLEFVEAMHLFGVTPDDITVVIHPQSVIHSMVELVDGTVIAQLGVPDMGLPIQLALTYPERCPSMFEHLDFYKLRDLTFEAPDYEKTPCLKLAMDCARRGGTAACVMSAANEVAVHMFLRHELGYNRIYDAAAGAVEAVGVVSAPDLETILEADKAARAYVLETYGT
;
A
#
# COMPACT_ATOMS: atom_id res chain seq x y z
N MET A 1 21.44 10.76 1.97
CA MET A 1 21.21 9.29 2.02
C MET A 1 20.57 8.96 3.35
N VAL A 2 19.74 7.92 3.39
CA VAL A 2 19.17 7.38 4.63
C VAL A 2 20.28 6.72 5.45
N ASN A 3 20.35 6.99 6.75
CA ASN A 3 21.37 6.44 7.65
C ASN A 3 20.88 5.21 8.42
N ALA A 4 19.61 5.21 8.79
CA ALA A 4 18.94 4.08 9.45
C ALA A 4 17.43 4.15 9.23
N ILE A 5 16.77 2.99 9.28
CA ILE A 5 15.34 2.89 9.04
C ILE A 5 14.56 2.34 10.24
N SER A 6 13.30 2.75 10.34
CA SER A 6 12.26 2.07 11.13
C SER A 6 11.35 1.31 10.18
N VAL A 7 11.05 0.04 10.48
CA VAL A 7 10.17 -0.80 9.66
C VAL A 7 8.88 -1.09 10.43
N LEU A 8 7.82 -0.41 10.06
CA LEU A 8 6.49 -0.64 10.62
C LEU A 8 5.84 -1.82 9.89
N GLY A 9 5.60 -2.94 10.60
CA GLY A 9 5.05 -4.16 10.00
C GLY A 9 6.11 -5.12 9.43
N CYS A 10 7.24 -5.27 10.10
CA CYS A 10 8.41 -6.03 9.65
C CYS A 10 8.18 -7.53 9.39
N THR A 11 7.13 -8.13 9.97
CA THR A 11 6.79 -9.55 9.78
C THR A 11 5.87 -9.81 8.58
N GLY A 12 5.37 -8.75 7.93
CA GLY A 12 4.59 -8.80 6.70
C GLY A 12 5.45 -9.07 5.46
N SER A 13 4.81 -9.23 4.29
CA SER A 13 5.52 -9.48 3.02
C SER A 13 6.49 -8.35 2.68
N ILE A 14 6.00 -7.10 2.67
CA ILE A 14 6.83 -5.92 2.37
C ILE A 14 7.89 -5.70 3.44
N GLY A 15 7.54 -5.83 4.73
CA GLY A 15 8.51 -5.66 5.82
C GLY A 15 9.68 -6.62 5.74
N ARG A 16 9.45 -7.90 5.42
CA ARG A 16 10.52 -8.90 5.23
C ARG A 16 11.41 -8.56 4.02
N GLN A 17 10.82 -8.14 2.90
CA GLN A 17 11.57 -7.73 1.72
C GLN A 17 12.35 -6.43 1.99
N THR A 18 11.79 -5.51 2.78
CA THR A 18 12.50 -4.30 3.25
C THR A 18 13.74 -4.66 4.06
N ILE A 19 13.61 -5.60 5.00
CA ILE A 19 14.77 -6.06 5.79
C ILE A 19 15.83 -6.68 4.88
N ALA A 20 15.45 -7.55 3.94
CA ALA A 20 16.38 -8.16 3.01
C ALA A 20 17.09 -7.11 2.13
N ALA A 21 16.38 -6.10 1.64
CA ALA A 21 16.96 -4.99 0.89
C ALA A 21 17.91 -4.14 1.77
N ALA A 22 17.52 -3.84 3.01
CA ALA A 22 18.36 -3.10 3.95
C ALA A 22 19.67 -3.84 4.28
N GLU A 23 19.59 -5.14 4.55
CA GLU A 23 20.77 -6.00 4.77
C GLU A 23 21.68 -6.02 3.54
N HIS A 24 21.13 -6.14 2.33
CA HIS A 24 21.89 -6.15 1.07
C HIS A 24 22.69 -4.86 0.87
N ILE A 25 22.10 -3.70 1.16
CA ILE A 25 22.78 -2.40 0.98
C ILE A 25 23.53 -1.95 2.25
N GLY A 26 23.55 -2.76 3.31
CA GLY A 26 24.22 -2.43 4.57
C GLY A 26 23.56 -1.30 5.36
N LEU A 27 22.24 -1.10 5.21
CA LEU A 27 21.47 -0.04 5.87
C LEU A 27 20.97 -0.52 7.25
N PRO A 28 21.34 0.14 8.36
CA PRO A 28 20.90 -0.23 9.70
C PRO A 28 19.38 -0.15 9.89
N VAL A 29 18.81 -1.12 10.61
CA VAL A 29 17.41 -1.12 11.04
C VAL A 29 17.36 -0.75 12.51
N ALA A 30 16.92 0.48 12.82
CA ALA A 30 16.90 1.01 14.18
C ALA A 30 15.65 0.62 14.96
N ALA A 31 14.51 0.42 14.27
CA ALA A 31 13.28 -0.03 14.91
C ALA A 31 12.51 -1.03 14.05
N LEU A 32 11.81 -1.95 14.73
CA LEU A 32 10.93 -2.96 14.13
C LEU A 32 9.56 -2.90 14.80
N THR A 33 8.49 -3.11 14.03
CA THR A 33 7.18 -3.34 14.64
C THR A 33 6.46 -4.54 14.01
N ALA A 34 5.65 -5.22 14.81
CA ALA A 34 4.77 -6.30 14.37
C ALA A 34 3.43 -6.25 15.09
N GLN A 35 2.42 -6.96 14.58
CA GLN A 35 1.12 -7.08 15.24
C GLN A 35 1.15 -8.14 16.36
N ARG A 36 1.40 -9.42 16.02
CA ARG A 36 1.35 -10.59 16.91
C ARG A 36 2.41 -11.65 16.65
N LYS A 37 3.08 -11.62 15.50
CA LYS A 37 4.03 -12.67 15.09
C LYS A 37 5.37 -12.51 15.82
N ILE A 38 5.40 -12.86 17.10
CA ILE A 38 6.56 -12.62 17.97
C ILE A 38 7.75 -13.53 17.65
N ASP A 39 7.54 -14.77 17.18
CA ASP A 39 8.64 -15.69 16.87
C ASP A 39 9.53 -15.16 15.73
N LEU A 40 8.90 -14.74 14.63
CA LEU A 40 9.62 -14.13 13.52
C LEU A 40 10.21 -12.75 13.90
N LEU A 41 9.50 -11.99 14.74
CA LEU A 41 9.98 -10.71 15.24
C LEU A 41 11.23 -10.88 16.10
N GLU A 42 11.28 -11.92 16.97
CA GLU A 42 12.45 -12.23 17.79
C GLU A 42 13.66 -12.61 16.92
N GLU A 43 13.46 -13.48 15.92
CA GLU A 43 14.50 -13.83 14.96
C GLU A 43 15.08 -12.59 14.29
N GLN A 44 14.21 -11.70 13.78
CA GLN A 44 14.62 -10.44 13.15
C GLN A 44 15.33 -9.51 14.13
N ALA A 45 14.82 -9.36 15.35
CA ALA A 45 15.39 -8.50 16.37
C ALA A 45 16.77 -8.97 16.84
N ARG A 46 16.95 -10.28 17.05
CA ARG A 46 18.25 -10.85 17.43
C ARG A 46 19.30 -10.74 16.32
N ARG A 47 18.88 -10.78 15.04
CA ARG A 47 19.77 -10.65 13.89
C ARG A 47 20.16 -9.19 13.62
N LEU A 48 19.21 -8.27 13.71
CA LEU A 48 19.39 -6.87 13.29
C LEU A 48 19.81 -5.93 14.44
N HIS A 49 19.67 -6.37 15.69
CA HIS A 49 19.99 -5.61 16.90
C HIS A 49 19.39 -4.18 16.92
N PRO A 50 18.05 -4.02 16.68
CA PRO A 50 17.41 -2.71 16.69
C PRO A 50 17.48 -2.08 18.08
N LYS A 51 17.40 -0.75 18.16
CA LYS A 51 17.30 -0.03 19.42
C LYS A 51 15.93 -0.15 20.07
N PHE A 52 14.89 -0.33 19.22
CA PHE A 52 13.51 -0.36 19.68
C PHE A 52 12.68 -1.38 18.90
N VAL A 53 11.81 -2.08 19.58
CA VAL A 53 10.82 -2.98 18.97
C VAL A 53 9.46 -2.73 19.59
N ALA A 54 8.41 -2.62 18.77
CA ALA A 54 7.05 -2.53 19.27
C ALA A 54 6.18 -3.67 18.77
N VAL A 55 5.33 -4.20 19.65
CA VAL A 55 4.30 -5.18 19.31
C VAL A 55 2.94 -4.55 19.54
N TYR A 56 2.10 -4.49 18.50
CA TYR A 56 0.82 -3.79 18.58
C TYR A 56 -0.16 -4.46 19.55
N ASP A 57 -0.19 -5.79 19.57
CA ASP A 57 -0.98 -6.55 20.55
C ASP A 57 -0.26 -6.56 21.90
N GLU A 58 -0.94 -6.07 22.93
CA GLU A 58 -0.36 -5.87 24.26
C GLU A 58 0.05 -7.19 24.95
N GLU A 59 -0.73 -8.27 24.75
CA GLU A 59 -0.40 -9.58 25.34
C GLU A 59 0.82 -10.19 24.64
N ALA A 60 0.87 -10.10 23.31
CA ALA A 60 2.03 -10.51 22.55
C ALA A 60 3.28 -9.67 22.92
N ALA A 61 3.13 -8.38 23.22
CA ALA A 61 4.21 -7.51 23.66
C ALA A 61 4.83 -7.98 24.99
N LYS A 62 4.01 -8.41 25.95
CA LYS A 62 4.47 -8.97 27.22
C LYS A 62 5.32 -10.23 27.00
N LEU A 63 4.87 -11.12 26.13
CA LEU A 63 5.61 -12.34 25.78
C LEU A 63 6.92 -12.03 25.06
N PHE A 64 6.88 -11.09 24.10
CA PHE A 64 8.07 -10.64 23.38
C PHE A 64 9.12 -10.03 24.31
N LYS A 65 8.70 -9.20 25.28
CA LYS A 65 9.59 -8.59 26.28
C LYS A 65 10.32 -9.64 27.11
N ILE A 66 9.67 -10.77 27.41
CA ILE A 66 10.30 -11.91 28.10
C ILE A 66 11.31 -12.59 27.16
N ALA A 67 10.91 -12.81 25.89
CA ALA A 67 11.76 -13.49 24.91
C ALA A 67 13.09 -12.77 24.64
N VAL A 68 13.11 -11.42 24.70
CA VAL A 68 14.32 -10.60 24.46
C VAL A 68 14.94 -10.02 25.73
N ALA A 69 14.59 -10.53 26.92
CA ALA A 69 15.06 -9.99 28.21
C ALA A 69 16.59 -10.08 28.40
N ASP A 70 17.27 -10.88 27.61
CA ASP A 70 18.74 -11.04 27.56
C ASP A 70 19.42 -10.04 26.60
N THR A 71 18.68 -9.08 26.05
CA THR A 71 19.15 -8.07 25.10
C THR A 71 18.94 -6.66 25.64
N ASP A 72 19.60 -5.67 25.02
CA ASP A 72 19.42 -4.24 25.34
C ASP A 72 18.27 -3.59 24.53
N ILE A 73 17.43 -4.39 23.88
CA ILE A 73 16.33 -3.91 23.05
C ILE A 73 15.22 -3.34 23.91
N ARG A 74 14.86 -2.07 23.68
CA ARG A 74 13.67 -1.47 24.32
C ARG A 74 12.41 -1.99 23.64
N VAL A 75 11.40 -2.37 24.43
CA VAL A 75 10.15 -2.94 23.95
C VAL A 75 8.97 -2.04 24.29
N GLY A 76 8.22 -1.61 23.27
CA GLY A 76 6.96 -0.88 23.37
C GLY A 76 5.75 -1.72 22.92
N SER A 77 4.54 -1.20 23.16
CA SER A 77 3.28 -1.89 22.77
C SER A 77 2.22 -0.92 22.26
N GLY A 78 1.22 -1.46 21.57
CA GLY A 78 0.06 -0.71 21.11
C GLY A 78 0.39 0.41 20.15
N MET A 79 -0.52 1.39 20.07
CA MET A 79 -0.33 2.57 19.21
C MET A 79 0.83 3.45 19.70
N GLU A 80 1.04 3.58 21.00
CA GLU A 80 2.16 4.34 21.55
C GLU A 80 3.50 3.77 21.10
N GLY A 81 3.65 2.44 21.11
CA GLY A 81 4.84 1.78 20.58
C GLY A 81 5.05 2.00 19.08
N LEU A 82 3.96 2.02 18.27
CA LEU A 82 4.07 2.35 16.84
C LEU A 82 4.51 3.80 16.62
N LEU A 83 3.98 4.73 17.41
CA LEU A 83 4.37 6.15 17.36
C LEU A 83 5.84 6.32 17.76
N GLU A 84 6.31 5.68 18.85
CA GLU A 84 7.72 5.72 19.27
C GLU A 84 8.63 5.14 18.16
N ALA A 85 8.28 4.00 17.56
CA ALA A 85 9.04 3.44 16.44
C ALA A 85 9.12 4.39 15.24
N ALA A 86 8.03 5.09 14.93
CA ALA A 86 7.96 6.02 13.81
C ALA A 86 8.76 7.32 14.07
N THR A 87 8.87 7.74 15.31
CA THR A 87 9.54 9.00 15.71
C THR A 87 10.95 8.80 16.30
N LEU A 88 11.44 7.54 16.32
CA LEU A 88 12.74 7.20 16.93
C LEU A 88 13.86 8.08 16.34
N PRO A 89 14.63 8.83 17.16
CA PRO A 89 15.64 9.77 16.68
C PRO A 89 16.77 9.12 15.88
N GLU A 90 17.05 7.85 16.14
CA GLU A 90 18.11 7.09 15.47
C GLU A 90 17.81 6.70 14.02
N CYS A 91 16.59 6.93 13.53
CA CYS A 91 16.24 6.70 12.14
C CYS A 91 15.75 7.97 11.45
N ASP A 92 16.07 8.11 10.17
CA ASP A 92 15.69 9.22 9.31
C ASP A 92 14.74 8.81 8.18
N CYS A 93 14.41 7.51 8.10
CA CYS A 93 13.41 6.98 7.18
C CYS A 93 12.50 5.97 7.89
N VAL A 94 11.21 6.06 7.61
CA VAL A 94 10.18 5.14 8.12
C VAL A 94 9.54 4.40 6.95
N VAL A 95 9.63 3.07 6.96
CA VAL A 95 8.95 2.21 6.00
C VAL A 95 7.60 1.81 6.58
N THR A 96 6.52 2.25 5.96
CA THR A 96 5.16 2.02 6.44
C THR A 96 4.57 0.77 5.78
N ALA A 97 4.95 -0.42 6.29
CA ALA A 97 4.53 -1.71 5.73
C ALA A 97 3.42 -2.40 6.56
N VAL A 98 2.66 -1.63 7.33
CA VAL A 98 1.44 -2.08 8.01
C VAL A 98 0.25 -2.01 7.07
N SER A 99 -0.81 -2.78 7.33
CA SER A 99 -2.05 -2.76 6.52
C SER A 99 -3.15 -1.96 7.23
N GLY A 100 -4.02 -1.33 6.46
CA GLY A 100 -5.18 -0.59 6.96
C GLY A 100 -4.85 0.78 7.57
N ALA A 101 -5.87 1.44 8.12
CA ALA A 101 -5.77 2.80 8.66
C ALA A 101 -4.86 2.94 9.90
N VAL A 102 -4.40 1.83 10.51
CA VAL A 102 -3.49 1.84 11.67
C VAL A 102 -2.15 2.53 11.36
N GLY A 103 -1.73 2.53 10.09
CA GLY A 103 -0.51 3.19 9.64
C GLY A 103 -0.59 4.72 9.59
N LEU A 104 -1.80 5.30 9.59
CA LEU A 104 -1.99 6.72 9.35
C LEU A 104 -1.38 7.60 10.45
N LYS A 105 -1.66 7.32 11.73
CA LYS A 105 -1.10 8.10 12.85
C LYS A 105 0.43 8.02 12.93
N PRO A 106 1.07 6.84 12.85
CA PRO A 106 2.53 6.74 12.83
C PRO A 106 3.16 7.45 11.62
N THR A 107 2.52 7.40 10.45
CA THR A 107 3.01 8.12 9.26
C THR A 107 2.99 9.63 9.47
N LEU A 108 1.90 10.19 10.01
CA LEU A 108 1.82 11.62 10.32
C LEU A 108 2.84 12.04 11.38
N ALA A 109 3.04 11.23 12.42
CA ALA A 109 4.05 11.49 13.44
C ALA A 109 5.47 11.49 12.85
N ALA A 110 5.79 10.57 11.96
CA ALA A 110 7.08 10.54 11.27
C ALA A 110 7.28 11.76 10.34
N ILE A 111 6.22 12.21 9.68
CA ILE A 111 6.22 13.43 8.86
C ILE A 111 6.51 14.67 9.74
N ASP A 112 5.91 14.76 10.93
CA ASP A 112 6.15 15.86 11.87
C ASP A 112 7.62 15.92 12.32
N GLU A 113 8.30 14.78 12.42
CA GLU A 113 9.73 14.66 12.68
C GLU A 113 10.59 14.80 11.39
N LYS A 114 9.99 15.23 10.28
CA LYS A 114 10.64 15.48 8.98
C LYS A 114 11.40 14.25 8.42
N LYS A 115 10.96 13.05 8.77
CA LYS A 115 11.55 11.82 8.28
C LYS A 115 11.10 11.53 6.86
N ARG A 116 11.94 10.84 6.08
CA ARG A 116 11.51 10.25 4.83
C ARG A 116 10.49 9.15 5.12
N ILE A 117 9.43 9.12 4.33
CA ILE A 117 8.43 8.06 4.36
C ILE A 117 8.62 7.18 3.12
N ALA A 118 9.08 5.94 3.30
CA ALA A 118 9.01 4.90 2.29
C ALA A 118 7.59 4.27 2.38
N LEU A 119 6.68 4.81 1.57
CA LEU A 119 5.25 4.55 1.70
C LEU A 119 4.86 3.25 1.02
N ALA A 120 4.52 2.23 1.81
CA ALA A 120 3.96 0.96 1.34
C ALA A 120 2.51 0.72 1.81
N ASN A 121 2.00 1.53 2.72
CA ASN A 121 0.62 1.49 3.18
C ASN A 121 -0.23 2.42 2.31
N GLN A 122 -0.85 1.87 1.26
CA GLN A 122 -1.69 2.64 0.35
C GLN A 122 -2.92 3.25 1.04
N GLU A 123 -3.46 2.58 2.08
CA GLU A 123 -4.62 3.06 2.81
C GLU A 123 -4.36 4.42 3.50
N THR A 124 -3.10 4.74 3.81
CA THR A 124 -2.71 6.06 4.34
C THR A 124 -3.12 7.21 3.39
N LEU A 125 -2.85 7.09 2.10
CA LEU A 125 -3.26 8.12 1.13
C LEU A 125 -4.70 7.95 0.67
N VAL A 126 -5.21 6.73 0.58
CA VAL A 126 -6.62 6.49 0.24
C VAL A 126 -7.56 7.11 1.27
N CYS A 127 -7.24 6.99 2.57
CA CYS A 127 -8.09 7.51 3.64
C CYS A 127 -7.88 9.01 3.91
N ALA A 128 -6.64 9.48 3.88
CA ALA A 128 -6.27 10.81 4.37
C ALA A 128 -5.25 11.53 3.47
N GLY A 129 -5.25 11.25 2.15
CA GLY A 129 -4.22 11.73 1.24
C GLY A 129 -4.03 13.24 1.24
N GLU A 130 -5.11 14.04 1.27
CA GLU A 130 -5.02 15.50 1.34
C GLU A 130 -4.30 15.98 2.61
N ILE A 131 -4.63 15.38 3.77
CA ILE A 131 -4.02 15.74 5.05
C ILE A 131 -2.54 15.34 5.05
N VAL A 132 -2.24 14.12 4.61
CA VAL A 132 -0.88 13.56 4.61
C VAL A 132 0.03 14.35 3.68
N MET A 133 -0.38 14.59 2.44
CA MET A 133 0.43 15.31 1.44
C MET A 133 0.62 16.78 1.82
N LYS A 134 -0.42 17.43 2.35
CA LYS A 134 -0.32 18.80 2.87
C LYS A 134 0.68 18.86 4.03
N ARG A 135 0.57 17.95 5.00
CA ARG A 135 1.47 17.89 6.17
C ARG A 135 2.92 17.62 5.75
N ALA A 136 3.12 16.70 4.80
CA ALA A 136 4.45 16.41 4.26
C ALA A 136 5.08 17.65 3.59
N ALA A 137 4.31 18.39 2.80
CA ALA A 137 4.77 19.62 2.17
C ALA A 137 5.10 20.72 3.20
N GLU A 138 4.26 20.90 4.23
CA GLU A 138 4.48 21.88 5.30
C GLU A 138 5.72 21.58 6.13
N GLN A 139 5.99 20.31 6.43
CA GLN A 139 7.16 19.87 7.21
C GLN A 139 8.42 19.68 6.38
N GLY A 140 8.30 19.62 5.04
CA GLY A 140 9.40 19.29 4.13
C GLY A 140 9.81 17.83 4.24
N ALA A 141 8.90 16.94 4.64
CA ALA A 141 9.12 15.49 4.68
C ALA A 141 8.95 14.89 3.27
N GLU A 142 9.88 14.02 2.88
CA GLU A 142 9.85 13.38 1.58
C GLU A 142 9.05 12.08 1.63
N ILE A 143 8.07 11.92 0.74
CA ILE A 143 7.33 10.66 0.57
C ILE A 143 7.83 9.98 -0.70
N VAL A 144 8.40 8.77 -0.56
CA VAL A 144 8.88 7.95 -1.67
C VAL A 144 8.01 6.69 -1.74
N PRO A 145 7.31 6.45 -2.85
CA PRO A 145 6.43 5.30 -2.97
C PRO A 145 7.18 3.97 -3.04
N VAL A 146 6.65 2.98 -2.34
CA VAL A 146 7.10 1.58 -2.39
C VAL A 146 6.19 0.73 -3.29
N ASP A 147 4.92 1.10 -3.43
CA ASP A 147 4.03 0.47 -4.40
C ASP A 147 4.66 0.53 -5.81
N SER A 148 4.60 -0.59 -6.57
CA SER A 148 5.36 -0.74 -7.82
C SER A 148 4.94 0.25 -8.90
N GLU A 149 3.64 0.48 -9.04
CA GLU A 149 3.07 1.40 -10.01
C GLU A 149 3.39 2.85 -9.68
N HIS A 150 3.28 3.22 -8.40
CA HIS A 150 3.60 4.57 -7.95
C HIS A 150 5.11 4.84 -8.00
N SER A 151 5.93 3.85 -7.65
CA SER A 151 7.38 3.92 -7.82
C SER A 151 7.75 4.11 -9.29
N ALA A 152 7.05 3.44 -10.21
CA ALA A 152 7.25 3.60 -11.65
C ALA A 152 6.93 5.03 -12.12
N ILE A 153 5.76 5.56 -11.72
CA ILE A 153 5.36 6.94 -12.03
C ILE A 153 6.36 7.93 -11.45
N PHE A 154 6.75 7.76 -10.18
CA PHE A 154 7.76 8.57 -9.52
C PHE A 154 9.07 8.59 -10.30
N GLN A 155 9.56 7.42 -10.75
CA GLN A 155 10.78 7.31 -11.56
C GLN A 155 10.65 7.99 -12.93
N CYS A 156 9.49 7.88 -13.60
CA CYS A 156 9.24 8.56 -14.87
C CYS A 156 9.18 10.09 -14.71
N LEU A 157 8.85 10.59 -13.54
CA LEU A 157 8.77 12.03 -13.24
C LEU A 157 10.07 12.63 -12.68
N MET A 158 11.10 11.80 -12.38
CA MET A 158 12.38 12.30 -11.88
C MET A 158 12.98 13.33 -12.85
N GLY A 159 13.38 14.49 -12.32
CA GLY A 159 13.97 15.57 -13.10
C GLY A 159 13.01 16.36 -13.99
N ARG A 160 11.71 16.06 -13.94
CA ARG A 160 10.67 16.79 -14.68
C ARG A 160 10.19 18.01 -13.90
N LYS A 161 9.76 19.02 -14.66
CA LYS A 161 9.16 20.23 -14.06
C LYS A 161 7.67 20.00 -13.80
N LYS A 162 7.16 20.65 -12.76
CA LYS A 162 5.72 20.70 -12.53
C LYS A 162 5.02 21.32 -13.76
N GLY A 163 4.00 20.64 -14.28
CA GLY A 163 3.27 21.05 -15.50
C GLY A 163 3.74 20.38 -16.79
N GLU A 164 4.81 19.57 -16.78
CA GLU A 164 5.17 18.72 -17.93
C GLU A 164 4.33 17.44 -18.00
N LEU A 165 3.73 16.99 -16.90
CA LEU A 165 2.83 15.85 -16.87
C LEU A 165 1.49 16.21 -17.50
N HIS A 166 1.08 15.47 -18.52
CA HIS A 166 -0.26 15.54 -19.11
C HIS A 166 -1.18 14.49 -18.51
N LYS A 167 -0.71 13.22 -18.41
CA LYS A 167 -1.54 12.11 -17.94
C LYS A 167 -0.70 11.00 -17.31
N ILE A 168 -1.24 10.36 -16.29
CA ILE A 168 -0.72 9.10 -15.73
C ILE A 168 -1.42 7.94 -16.44
N LEU A 169 -0.62 6.97 -16.91
CA LEU A 169 -1.11 5.72 -17.47
C LEU A 169 -0.82 4.61 -16.45
N LEU A 170 -1.79 4.39 -15.55
CA LEU A 170 -1.69 3.45 -14.44
C LEU A 170 -1.94 2.03 -14.94
N THR A 171 -0.91 1.18 -14.98
CA THR A 171 -1.06 -0.19 -15.48
C THR A 171 -1.55 -1.14 -14.38
N GLY A 172 -2.17 -2.25 -14.80
CA GLY A 172 -2.55 -3.34 -13.92
C GLY A 172 -2.67 -4.64 -14.71
N SER A 173 -2.43 -5.79 -14.06
CA SER A 173 -2.50 -7.11 -14.72
C SER A 173 -3.91 -7.50 -15.18
N GLY A 174 -4.93 -6.89 -14.59
CA GLY A 174 -6.33 -7.29 -14.77
C GLY A 174 -6.77 -8.42 -13.83
N GLY A 175 -5.86 -8.92 -12.97
CA GLY A 175 -6.13 -9.97 -11.99
C GLY A 175 -6.35 -11.36 -12.60
N PRO A 176 -6.60 -12.39 -11.76
CA PRO A 176 -6.76 -13.79 -12.19
C PRO A 176 -8.07 -14.05 -12.97
N PHE A 177 -9.05 -13.15 -12.87
CA PHE A 177 -10.36 -13.32 -13.50
C PHE A 177 -10.59 -12.38 -14.70
N ARG A 178 -9.51 -11.84 -15.27
CA ARG A 178 -9.56 -11.00 -16.46
C ARG A 178 -10.41 -11.63 -17.57
N GLY A 179 -11.34 -10.87 -18.11
CA GLY A 179 -12.25 -11.31 -19.20
C GLY A 179 -13.52 -12.02 -18.72
N LYS A 180 -13.62 -12.48 -17.48
CA LYS A 180 -14.81 -13.14 -16.93
C LYS A 180 -15.91 -12.14 -16.60
N ALA A 181 -17.15 -12.52 -16.87
CA ALA A 181 -18.33 -11.76 -16.46
C ALA A 181 -18.65 -12.01 -14.97
N ARG A 182 -19.29 -11.04 -14.30
CA ARG A 182 -19.64 -11.12 -12.87
C ARG A 182 -20.44 -12.41 -12.54
N ALA A 183 -21.35 -12.83 -13.42
CA ALA A 183 -22.13 -14.04 -13.21
C ALA A 183 -21.29 -15.34 -13.20
N GLU A 184 -20.12 -15.33 -13.85
CA GLU A 184 -19.19 -16.47 -13.84
C GLU A 184 -18.35 -16.55 -12.57
N LEU A 185 -18.43 -15.52 -11.71
CA LEU A 185 -17.64 -15.37 -10.50
C LEU A 185 -18.45 -15.61 -9.21
N GLU A 186 -19.70 -16.08 -9.32
CA GLU A 186 -20.60 -16.28 -8.16
C GLU A 186 -20.01 -17.28 -7.16
N ASP A 187 -19.46 -18.38 -7.67
CA ASP A 187 -18.91 -19.48 -6.87
C ASP A 187 -17.38 -19.43 -6.71
N VAL A 188 -16.77 -18.27 -6.94
CA VAL A 188 -15.32 -18.12 -6.75
C VAL A 188 -14.96 -18.27 -5.27
N THR A 189 -13.99 -19.17 -5.00
CA THR A 189 -13.51 -19.42 -3.64
C THR A 189 -12.27 -18.56 -3.31
N PRO A 190 -11.96 -18.37 -2.01
CA PRO A 190 -10.75 -17.70 -1.57
C PRO A 190 -9.47 -18.29 -2.20
N GLU A 191 -9.37 -19.62 -2.27
CA GLU A 191 -8.21 -20.32 -2.83
C GLU A 191 -8.01 -20.06 -4.32
N GLN A 192 -9.07 -19.73 -5.06
CA GLN A 192 -9.00 -19.31 -6.45
C GLN A 192 -8.60 -17.85 -6.58
N ALA A 193 -9.19 -16.97 -5.74
CA ALA A 193 -8.95 -15.53 -5.79
C ALA A 193 -7.52 -15.12 -5.38
N VAL A 194 -6.87 -15.90 -4.49
CA VAL A 194 -5.50 -15.60 -4.06
C VAL A 194 -4.41 -16.05 -5.05
N LYS A 195 -4.78 -16.73 -6.13
CA LYS A 195 -3.82 -17.20 -7.16
C LYS A 195 -3.58 -16.11 -8.21
N HIS A 196 -2.63 -15.21 -7.92
CA HIS A 196 -2.25 -14.19 -8.90
C HIS A 196 -1.31 -14.77 -9.97
N PRO A 197 -1.47 -14.42 -11.28
CA PRO A 197 -0.66 -15.00 -12.35
C PRO A 197 0.82 -14.61 -12.32
N ASN A 198 1.17 -13.40 -11.86
CA ASN A 198 2.52 -12.85 -11.96
C ASN A 198 3.17 -12.56 -10.61
N TRP A 199 2.38 -12.32 -9.56
CA TRP A 199 2.86 -11.84 -8.28
C TRP A 199 2.61 -12.84 -7.15
N SER A 200 3.57 -12.99 -6.25
CA SER A 200 3.39 -13.69 -4.98
C SER A 200 3.10 -12.67 -3.87
N MET A 201 1.83 -12.53 -3.51
CA MET A 201 1.35 -11.48 -2.62
C MET A 201 0.62 -12.06 -1.39
N GLY A 202 0.37 -11.19 -0.39
CA GLY A 202 -0.50 -11.52 0.73
C GLY A 202 -1.96 -11.78 0.29
N ALA A 203 -2.72 -12.52 1.11
CA ALA A 203 -4.08 -12.94 0.74
C ALA A 203 -5.01 -11.75 0.46
N LYS A 204 -5.01 -10.71 1.32
CA LYS A 204 -5.87 -9.51 1.16
C LYS A 204 -5.64 -8.83 -0.18
N ILE A 205 -4.41 -8.46 -0.50
CA ILE A 205 -4.07 -7.75 -1.74
C ILE A 205 -4.28 -8.64 -2.98
N SER A 206 -4.16 -9.97 -2.87
CA SER A 206 -4.48 -10.88 -3.97
C SER A 206 -5.97 -10.87 -4.30
N VAL A 207 -6.85 -10.82 -3.29
CA VAL A 207 -8.30 -10.65 -3.49
C VAL A 207 -8.61 -9.27 -4.05
N ASP A 208 -7.96 -8.21 -3.56
CA ASP A 208 -8.11 -6.86 -4.12
C ASP A 208 -7.66 -6.78 -5.58
N SER A 209 -6.61 -7.50 -5.95
CA SER A 209 -6.20 -7.63 -7.35
C SER A 209 -7.25 -8.39 -8.18
N ALA A 210 -7.81 -9.46 -7.63
CA ALA A 210 -8.84 -10.26 -8.29
C ALA A 210 -10.12 -9.45 -8.58
N THR A 211 -10.54 -8.60 -7.66
CA THR A 211 -11.70 -7.70 -7.80
C THR A 211 -11.38 -6.41 -8.56
N MET A 212 -10.11 -6.13 -8.87
CA MET A 212 -9.59 -4.86 -9.36
C MET A 212 -9.76 -3.69 -8.36
N MET A 213 -10.11 -3.98 -7.10
CA MET A 213 -10.12 -2.97 -6.04
C MET A 213 -8.71 -2.43 -5.77
N ASN A 214 -7.67 -3.29 -5.83
CA ASN A 214 -6.29 -2.83 -5.65
C ASN A 214 -5.95 -1.71 -6.64
N LYS A 215 -6.29 -1.87 -7.92
CA LYS A 215 -6.09 -0.83 -8.93
C LYS A 215 -6.94 0.42 -8.67
N GLY A 216 -8.10 0.25 -8.05
CA GLY A 216 -8.92 1.36 -7.57
C GLY A 216 -8.28 2.13 -6.41
N LEU A 217 -7.72 1.44 -5.43
CA LEU A 217 -6.99 2.06 -4.32
C LEU A 217 -5.74 2.78 -4.82
N GLU A 218 -4.98 2.16 -5.71
CA GLU A 218 -3.83 2.76 -6.37
C GLU A 218 -4.20 4.01 -7.20
N PHE A 219 -5.37 4.04 -7.84
CA PHE A 219 -5.88 5.21 -8.55
C PHE A 219 -6.05 6.41 -7.59
N VAL A 220 -6.64 6.18 -6.41
CA VAL A 220 -6.80 7.21 -5.38
C VAL A 220 -5.45 7.65 -4.83
N GLU A 221 -4.56 6.70 -4.55
CA GLU A 221 -3.20 6.98 -4.07
C GLU A 221 -2.42 7.83 -5.07
N ALA A 222 -2.43 7.48 -6.36
CA ALA A 222 -1.76 8.24 -7.42
C ALA A 222 -2.26 9.68 -7.50
N MET A 223 -3.58 9.89 -7.38
CA MET A 223 -4.19 11.22 -7.39
C MET A 223 -3.57 12.12 -6.30
N HIS A 224 -3.47 11.60 -5.09
CA HIS A 224 -2.90 12.36 -3.97
C HIS A 224 -1.39 12.52 -4.07
N LEU A 225 -0.67 11.44 -4.34
CA LEU A 225 0.78 11.43 -4.34
C LEU A 225 1.39 12.34 -5.41
N PHE A 226 0.79 12.38 -6.59
CA PHE A 226 1.28 13.19 -7.72
C PHE A 226 0.54 14.51 -7.90
N GLY A 227 -0.49 14.79 -7.08
CA GLY A 227 -1.25 16.03 -7.10
C GLY A 227 -2.00 16.25 -8.42
N VAL A 228 -2.59 15.19 -8.97
CA VAL A 228 -3.37 15.17 -10.20
C VAL A 228 -4.86 14.96 -9.91
N THR A 229 -5.72 15.27 -10.87
CA THR A 229 -7.16 15.02 -10.78
C THR A 229 -7.50 13.59 -11.25
N PRO A 230 -8.68 13.05 -10.92
CA PRO A 230 -9.13 11.77 -11.45
C PRO A 230 -9.15 11.69 -12.98
N ASP A 231 -9.31 12.81 -13.68
CA ASP A 231 -9.36 12.86 -15.14
C ASP A 231 -7.97 12.82 -15.79
N ASP A 232 -6.92 13.06 -15.01
CA ASP A 232 -5.53 12.98 -15.45
C ASP A 232 -4.96 11.54 -15.33
N ILE A 233 -5.77 10.56 -14.88
CA ILE A 233 -5.33 9.17 -14.71
C ILE A 233 -6.14 8.26 -15.62
N THR A 234 -5.43 7.47 -16.43
CA THR A 234 -6.01 6.43 -17.28
C THR A 234 -5.53 5.06 -16.81
N VAL A 235 -6.45 4.15 -16.48
CA VAL A 235 -6.10 2.77 -16.16
C VAL A 235 -5.90 1.99 -17.44
N VAL A 236 -4.80 1.24 -17.52
CA VAL A 236 -4.42 0.41 -18.66
C VAL A 236 -4.18 -1.02 -18.18
N ILE A 237 -4.88 -1.99 -18.76
CA ILE A 237 -4.63 -3.41 -18.45
C ILE A 237 -3.40 -3.88 -19.25
N HIS A 238 -2.39 -4.34 -18.53
CA HIS A 238 -1.13 -4.87 -19.05
C HIS A 238 -0.83 -6.24 -18.40
N PRO A 239 -1.28 -7.34 -19.00
CA PRO A 239 -1.27 -8.65 -18.35
C PRO A 239 0.11 -9.16 -17.95
N GLN A 240 1.15 -8.78 -18.68
CA GLN A 240 2.52 -9.24 -18.45
C GLN A 240 3.17 -8.60 -17.20
N SER A 241 2.63 -7.48 -16.71
CA SER A 241 3.15 -6.73 -15.54
C SER A 241 4.65 -6.40 -15.64
N VAL A 242 5.15 -6.13 -16.84
CA VAL A 242 6.53 -5.73 -17.13
C VAL A 242 6.67 -4.22 -17.11
N ILE A 243 5.70 -3.51 -17.71
CA ILE A 243 5.55 -2.07 -17.55
C ILE A 243 4.73 -1.84 -16.29
N HIS A 244 5.38 -1.26 -15.28
CA HIS A 244 4.74 -1.04 -13.98
C HIS A 244 3.86 0.21 -13.95
N SER A 245 4.14 1.22 -14.75
CA SER A 245 3.26 2.33 -15.17
C SER A 245 4.01 3.28 -16.10
N MET A 246 3.29 4.25 -16.64
CA MET A 246 3.81 5.21 -17.61
C MET A 246 3.26 6.60 -17.30
N VAL A 247 3.92 7.62 -17.83
CA VAL A 247 3.44 8.99 -17.86
C VAL A 247 3.44 9.51 -19.29
N GLU A 248 2.38 10.23 -19.67
CA GLU A 248 2.30 10.98 -20.90
C GLU A 248 2.61 12.45 -20.59
N LEU A 249 3.53 13.03 -21.31
CA LEU A 249 3.91 14.43 -21.18
C LEU A 249 3.07 15.33 -22.09
N VAL A 250 3.10 16.63 -21.85
CA VAL A 250 2.30 17.63 -22.60
C VAL A 250 2.61 17.68 -24.10
N ASP A 251 3.76 17.15 -24.52
CA ASP A 251 4.15 17.04 -25.93
C ASP A 251 3.72 15.72 -26.60
N GLY A 252 3.01 14.84 -25.85
CA GLY A 252 2.58 13.51 -26.30
C GLY A 252 3.65 12.42 -26.12
N THR A 253 4.81 12.73 -25.57
CA THR A 253 5.84 11.73 -25.26
C THR A 253 5.36 10.84 -24.10
N VAL A 254 5.46 9.53 -24.26
CA VAL A 254 5.19 8.56 -23.19
C VAL A 254 6.49 8.00 -22.64
N ILE A 255 6.65 8.07 -21.30
CA ILE A 255 7.78 7.48 -20.59
C ILE A 255 7.27 6.35 -19.71
N ALA A 256 7.91 5.18 -19.80
CA ALA A 256 7.54 3.99 -19.07
C ALA A 256 8.69 3.46 -18.22
N GLN A 257 8.38 2.97 -17.02
CA GLN A 257 9.33 2.20 -16.24
C GLN A 257 9.02 0.70 -16.43
N LEU A 258 10.07 -0.07 -16.75
CA LEU A 258 10.01 -1.49 -16.96
C LEU A 258 10.88 -2.21 -15.93
N GLY A 259 10.41 -3.38 -15.47
CA GLY A 259 11.15 -4.23 -14.54
C GLY A 259 10.54 -5.61 -14.43
N VAL A 260 11.23 -6.51 -13.75
CA VAL A 260 10.64 -7.78 -13.31
C VAL A 260 9.60 -7.51 -12.23
N PRO A 261 8.56 -8.36 -12.08
CA PRO A 261 7.54 -8.20 -11.04
C PRO A 261 8.09 -8.60 -9.66
N ASP A 262 8.92 -7.73 -9.08
CA ASP A 262 9.58 -7.93 -7.79
C ASP A 262 9.53 -6.63 -6.96
N MET A 263 8.93 -6.71 -5.77
CA MET A 263 8.79 -5.56 -4.86
C MET A 263 10.13 -5.09 -4.27
N GLY A 264 11.17 -5.89 -4.33
CA GLY A 264 12.49 -5.49 -3.87
C GLY A 264 13.07 -4.31 -4.66
N LEU A 265 12.73 -4.18 -5.94
CA LEU A 265 13.19 -3.05 -6.77
C LEU A 265 12.67 -1.69 -6.27
N PRO A 266 11.34 -1.48 -6.12
CA PRO A 266 10.82 -0.23 -5.58
C PRO A 266 11.17 -0.01 -4.10
N ILE A 267 11.24 -1.07 -3.29
CA ILE A 267 11.70 -0.99 -1.90
C ILE A 267 13.13 -0.46 -1.84
N GLN A 268 14.07 -1.08 -2.58
CA GLN A 268 15.45 -0.65 -2.59
C GLN A 268 15.58 0.80 -3.03
N LEU A 269 14.85 1.21 -4.08
CA LEU A 269 14.85 2.59 -4.53
C LEU A 269 14.36 3.55 -3.43
N ALA A 270 13.28 3.22 -2.73
CA ALA A 270 12.75 4.07 -1.66
C ALA A 270 13.76 4.28 -0.51
N LEU A 271 14.58 3.28 -0.24
CA LEU A 271 15.64 3.34 0.78
C LEU A 271 16.88 4.11 0.32
N THR A 272 17.22 4.05 -0.98
CA THR A 272 18.48 4.61 -1.50
C THR A 272 18.32 5.94 -2.23
N TYR A 273 17.10 6.30 -2.63
CA TYR A 273 16.85 7.53 -3.38
C TYR A 273 17.54 8.76 -2.76
N PRO A 274 18.18 9.66 -3.55
CA PRO A 274 18.16 9.69 -5.02
C PRO A 274 19.15 8.74 -5.72
N GLU A 275 19.98 8.04 -4.97
CA GLU A 275 21.00 7.14 -5.49
C GLU A 275 20.39 5.82 -5.98
N ARG A 276 21.14 5.14 -6.87
CA ARG A 276 20.81 3.77 -7.29
C ARG A 276 21.96 2.82 -6.91
N CYS A 277 21.62 1.77 -6.18
CA CYS A 277 22.55 0.74 -5.77
C CYS A 277 22.39 -0.51 -6.66
N PRO A 278 23.46 -1.33 -6.80
CA PRO A 278 23.34 -2.63 -7.46
C PRO A 278 22.21 -3.46 -6.85
N SER A 279 21.42 -4.10 -7.70
CA SER A 279 20.28 -4.90 -7.28
C SER A 279 20.70 -6.34 -7.01
N MET A 280 20.10 -6.97 -5.98
CA MET A 280 20.15 -8.43 -5.75
C MET A 280 19.07 -9.19 -6.54
N PHE A 281 18.19 -8.47 -7.23
CA PHE A 281 17.04 -9.03 -7.95
C PHE A 281 17.40 -9.27 -9.42
N GLU A 282 16.63 -10.15 -10.07
CA GLU A 282 16.80 -10.45 -11.49
C GLU A 282 16.64 -9.20 -12.36
N HIS A 283 17.39 -9.15 -13.45
CA HIS A 283 17.26 -8.11 -14.46
C HIS A 283 16.31 -8.58 -15.56
N LEU A 284 15.59 -7.62 -16.15
CA LEU A 284 14.71 -7.90 -17.27
C LEU A 284 15.50 -8.36 -18.49
N ASP A 285 15.15 -9.54 -19.01
CA ASP A 285 15.75 -10.11 -20.21
C ASP A 285 14.87 -9.85 -21.45
N PHE A 286 15.23 -8.89 -22.26
CA PHE A 286 14.48 -8.50 -23.46
C PHE A 286 14.45 -9.59 -24.55
N TYR A 287 15.35 -10.56 -24.53
CA TYR A 287 15.31 -11.68 -25.46
C TYR A 287 14.24 -12.73 -25.10
N LYS A 288 13.89 -12.81 -23.83
CA LYS A 288 12.79 -13.64 -23.33
C LYS A 288 11.44 -12.94 -23.39
N LEU A 289 11.46 -11.61 -23.33
CA LEU A 289 10.27 -10.78 -23.42
C LEU A 289 9.85 -10.67 -24.89
N ARG A 290 8.70 -11.29 -25.25
CA ARG A 290 8.22 -11.32 -26.63
C ARG A 290 7.30 -10.16 -26.94
N ASP A 291 6.20 -10.06 -26.18
CA ASP A 291 5.09 -9.16 -26.46
C ASP A 291 4.72 -8.36 -25.20
N LEU A 292 4.39 -7.12 -25.40
CA LEU A 292 3.75 -6.26 -24.41
C LEU A 292 2.38 -5.88 -24.95
N THR A 293 1.33 -6.28 -24.26
CA THR A 293 -0.05 -6.07 -24.69
C THR A 293 -0.81 -5.16 -23.75
N PHE A 294 -1.74 -4.40 -24.29
CA PHE A 294 -2.53 -3.41 -23.56
C PHE A 294 -3.99 -3.53 -23.93
N GLU A 295 -4.86 -3.40 -22.91
CA GLU A 295 -6.31 -3.46 -23.07
C GLU A 295 -6.94 -2.32 -22.26
N ALA A 296 -8.11 -1.87 -22.67
CA ALA A 296 -8.93 -1.00 -21.84
C ALA A 296 -9.58 -1.83 -20.70
N PRO A 297 -9.75 -1.27 -19.50
CA PRO A 297 -10.52 -1.93 -18.46
C PRO A 297 -12.00 -2.00 -18.84
N ASP A 298 -12.65 -3.12 -18.53
CA ASP A 298 -14.09 -3.31 -18.68
C ASP A 298 -14.76 -2.98 -17.33
N TYR A 299 -15.28 -1.79 -17.20
CA TYR A 299 -15.87 -1.30 -15.94
C TYR A 299 -17.15 -2.04 -15.51
N GLU A 300 -17.84 -2.71 -16.42
CA GLU A 300 -19.00 -3.55 -16.07
C GLU A 300 -18.54 -4.85 -15.39
N LYS A 301 -17.41 -5.39 -15.83
CA LYS A 301 -16.80 -6.59 -15.25
C LYS A 301 -15.93 -6.29 -14.02
N THR A 302 -15.49 -5.05 -13.86
CA THR A 302 -14.65 -4.61 -12.74
C THR A 302 -15.32 -3.50 -11.93
N PRO A 303 -16.47 -3.77 -11.30
CA PRO A 303 -17.25 -2.74 -10.61
C PRO A 303 -16.53 -2.13 -9.40
N CYS A 304 -15.60 -2.86 -8.75
CA CYS A 304 -14.80 -2.31 -7.66
C CYS A 304 -13.85 -1.20 -8.14
N LEU A 305 -13.23 -1.36 -9.32
CA LEU A 305 -12.41 -0.31 -9.92
C LEU A 305 -13.25 0.93 -10.21
N LYS A 306 -14.43 0.74 -10.81
CA LYS A 306 -15.35 1.85 -11.09
C LYS A 306 -15.78 2.56 -9.81
N LEU A 307 -16.14 1.82 -8.76
CA LEU A 307 -16.51 2.37 -7.46
C LEU A 307 -15.40 3.26 -6.89
N ALA A 308 -14.14 2.79 -6.93
CA ALA A 308 -13.01 3.56 -6.43
C ALA A 308 -12.80 4.86 -7.22
N MET A 309 -12.91 4.82 -8.54
CA MET A 309 -12.84 6.03 -9.38
C MET A 309 -13.99 7.02 -9.09
N ASP A 310 -15.19 6.51 -8.84
CA ASP A 310 -16.35 7.32 -8.46
C ASP A 310 -16.14 7.95 -7.06
N CYS A 311 -15.60 7.19 -6.10
CA CYS A 311 -15.21 7.70 -4.78
C CYS A 311 -14.10 8.78 -4.88
N ALA A 312 -13.11 8.58 -5.75
CA ALA A 312 -12.06 9.59 -6.01
C ALA A 312 -12.65 10.91 -6.51
N ARG A 313 -13.63 10.87 -7.43
CA ARG A 313 -14.33 12.07 -7.93
C ARG A 313 -15.22 12.71 -6.88
N ARG A 314 -15.85 11.90 -6.01
CA ARG A 314 -16.71 12.38 -4.93
C ARG A 314 -15.91 13.10 -3.84
N GLY A 315 -14.68 12.67 -3.60
CA GLY A 315 -13.77 13.26 -2.60
C GLY A 315 -14.20 13.05 -1.16
N GLY A 316 -13.66 13.84 -0.25
CA GLY A 316 -13.95 13.76 1.19
C GLY A 316 -13.67 12.37 1.77
N THR A 317 -14.58 11.83 2.58
CA THR A 317 -14.42 10.51 3.23
C THR A 317 -14.79 9.33 2.32
N ALA A 318 -15.22 9.54 1.06
CA ALA A 318 -15.73 8.47 0.20
C ALA A 318 -14.75 7.31 0.01
N ALA A 319 -13.50 7.62 -0.33
CA ALA A 319 -12.47 6.61 -0.55
C ALA A 319 -12.08 5.88 0.75
N CYS A 320 -12.07 6.57 1.88
CA CYS A 320 -11.82 5.98 3.20
C CYS A 320 -12.93 4.97 3.56
N VAL A 321 -14.20 5.35 3.42
CA VAL A 321 -15.35 4.46 3.69
C VAL A 321 -15.30 3.22 2.80
N MET A 322 -15.06 3.41 1.49
CA MET A 322 -14.92 2.31 0.54
C MET A 322 -13.79 1.36 0.95
N SER A 323 -12.61 1.89 1.26
CA SER A 323 -11.43 1.10 1.63
C SER A 323 -11.66 0.29 2.91
N ALA A 324 -12.22 0.91 3.95
CA ALA A 324 -12.51 0.26 5.22
C ALA A 324 -13.55 -0.86 5.06
N ALA A 325 -14.61 -0.62 4.30
CA ALA A 325 -15.63 -1.60 4.00
C ALA A 325 -15.08 -2.78 3.18
N ASN A 326 -14.29 -2.48 2.15
CA ASN A 326 -13.62 -3.50 1.34
C ASN A 326 -12.71 -4.39 2.19
N GLU A 327 -11.93 -3.82 3.11
CA GLU A 327 -11.02 -4.60 3.96
C GLU A 327 -11.80 -5.62 4.82
N VAL A 328 -12.91 -5.21 5.44
CA VAL A 328 -13.77 -6.11 6.21
C VAL A 328 -14.38 -7.19 5.32
N ALA A 329 -14.96 -6.79 4.18
CA ALA A 329 -15.59 -7.72 3.22
C ALA A 329 -14.60 -8.76 2.69
N VAL A 330 -13.37 -8.35 2.36
CA VAL A 330 -12.30 -9.26 1.92
C VAL A 330 -11.90 -10.23 3.03
N HIS A 331 -11.78 -9.77 4.28
CA HIS A 331 -11.50 -10.66 5.40
C HIS A 331 -12.63 -11.67 5.65
N MET A 332 -13.90 -11.26 5.51
CA MET A 332 -15.05 -12.18 5.59
C MET A 332 -15.03 -13.20 4.44
N PHE A 333 -14.74 -12.75 3.21
CA PHE A 333 -14.57 -13.65 2.07
C PHE A 333 -13.47 -14.68 2.32
N LEU A 334 -12.30 -14.26 2.79
CA LEU A 334 -11.18 -15.17 3.10
C LEU A 334 -11.49 -16.21 4.18
N ARG A 335 -12.50 -15.94 5.05
CA ARG A 335 -13.02 -16.89 6.04
C ARG A 335 -14.23 -17.68 5.55
N HIS A 336 -14.60 -17.59 4.27
CA HIS A 336 -15.81 -18.20 3.67
C HIS A 336 -17.15 -17.72 4.30
N GLU A 337 -17.16 -16.53 4.89
CA GLU A 337 -18.35 -15.90 5.48
C GLU A 337 -19.09 -14.99 4.49
N LEU A 338 -18.47 -14.66 3.35
CA LEU A 338 -19.03 -13.79 2.31
C LEU A 338 -18.69 -14.32 0.92
N GLY A 339 -19.62 -14.22 -0.04
CA GLY A 339 -19.36 -14.58 -1.44
C GLY A 339 -18.52 -13.52 -2.16
N TYR A 340 -17.77 -13.92 -3.19
CA TYR A 340 -16.87 -13.05 -3.93
C TYR A 340 -17.54 -11.78 -4.48
N ASN A 341 -18.68 -11.93 -5.15
CA ASN A 341 -19.42 -10.79 -5.71
C ASN A 341 -19.97 -9.84 -4.63
N ARG A 342 -20.17 -10.33 -3.41
CA ARG A 342 -20.68 -9.55 -2.28
C ARG A 342 -19.65 -8.57 -1.70
N ILE A 343 -18.35 -8.73 -2.05
CA ILE A 343 -17.30 -7.77 -1.68
C ILE A 343 -17.64 -6.37 -2.26
N TYR A 344 -18.01 -6.31 -3.53
CA TYR A 344 -18.46 -5.07 -4.15
C TYR A 344 -19.72 -4.51 -3.49
N ASP A 345 -20.73 -5.37 -3.26
CA ASP A 345 -22.00 -4.95 -2.68
C ASP A 345 -21.79 -4.35 -1.28
N ALA A 346 -20.89 -4.93 -0.48
CA ALA A 346 -20.55 -4.43 0.86
C ALA A 346 -19.83 -3.06 0.79
N ALA A 347 -18.85 -2.91 -0.09
CA ALA A 347 -18.13 -1.65 -0.24
C ALA A 347 -19.02 -0.53 -0.79
N ALA A 348 -19.83 -0.80 -1.83
CA ALA A 348 -20.75 0.17 -2.40
C ALA A 348 -21.85 0.55 -1.43
N GLY A 349 -22.45 -0.44 -0.72
CA GLY A 349 -23.48 -0.21 0.29
C GLY A 349 -22.98 0.66 1.45
N ALA A 350 -21.75 0.46 1.91
CA ALA A 350 -21.15 1.27 2.96
C ALA A 350 -20.99 2.75 2.52
N VAL A 351 -20.53 3.00 1.29
CA VAL A 351 -20.36 4.37 0.75
C VAL A 351 -21.68 5.14 0.71
N GLU A 352 -22.79 4.44 0.43
CA GLU A 352 -24.12 5.04 0.43
C GLU A 352 -24.69 5.20 1.84
N ALA A 353 -24.49 4.23 2.72
CA ALA A 353 -25.09 4.20 4.05
C ALA A 353 -24.38 5.14 5.05
N VAL A 354 -23.06 5.16 5.06
CA VAL A 354 -22.26 6.01 5.96
C VAL A 354 -22.30 7.48 5.51
N GLY A 355 -22.48 7.69 4.21
CA GLY A 355 -22.43 9.02 3.62
C GLY A 355 -21.00 9.55 3.49
N VAL A 356 -20.86 10.78 2.96
CA VAL A 356 -19.57 11.40 2.70
C VAL A 356 -19.50 12.77 3.33
N VAL A 357 -18.45 13.01 4.12
CA VAL A 357 -18.12 14.33 4.67
C VAL A 357 -17.07 14.96 3.76
N SER A 358 -17.37 16.14 3.23
CA SER A 358 -16.41 16.93 2.44
C SER A 358 -15.42 17.64 3.37
N ALA A 359 -14.14 17.75 2.97
CA ALA A 359 -13.09 18.39 3.74
C ALA A 359 -12.99 17.88 5.21
N PRO A 360 -12.83 16.56 5.44
CA PRO A 360 -12.77 15.99 6.78
C PRO A 360 -11.44 16.32 7.46
N ASP A 361 -11.47 16.44 8.78
CA ASP A 361 -10.26 16.34 9.60
C ASP A 361 -9.89 14.87 9.89
N LEU A 362 -8.78 14.66 10.59
CA LEU A 362 -8.27 13.32 10.89
C LEU A 362 -9.26 12.50 11.74
N GLU A 363 -9.94 13.14 12.70
CA GLU A 363 -10.88 12.47 13.58
C GLU A 363 -12.11 12.01 12.79
N THR A 364 -12.66 12.87 11.95
CA THR A 364 -13.76 12.55 11.03
C THR A 364 -13.42 11.38 10.10
N ILE A 365 -12.17 11.31 9.59
CA ILE A 365 -11.71 10.18 8.78
C ILE A 365 -11.71 8.88 9.57
N LEU A 366 -11.18 8.89 10.80
CA LEU A 366 -11.14 7.70 11.65
C LEU A 366 -12.54 7.24 12.09
N GLU A 367 -13.46 8.18 12.33
CA GLU A 367 -14.86 7.86 12.60
C GLU A 367 -15.56 7.24 11.38
N ALA A 368 -15.31 7.77 10.17
CA ALA A 368 -15.84 7.24 8.93
C ALA A 368 -15.31 5.82 8.64
N ASP A 369 -14.02 5.55 8.87
CA ASP A 369 -13.44 4.20 8.79
C ASP A 369 -14.16 3.24 9.75
N LYS A 370 -14.31 3.65 11.01
CA LYS A 370 -15.01 2.83 12.02
C LYS A 370 -16.47 2.56 11.66
N ALA A 371 -17.19 3.57 11.19
CA ALA A 371 -18.58 3.44 10.78
C ALA A 371 -18.74 2.50 9.57
N ALA A 372 -17.86 2.58 8.59
CA ALA A 372 -17.86 1.69 7.43
C ALA A 372 -17.62 0.22 7.83
N ARG A 373 -16.67 -0.03 8.73
CA ARG A 373 -16.41 -1.38 9.28
C ARG A 373 -17.63 -1.92 10.01
N ALA A 374 -18.25 -1.11 10.88
CA ALA A 374 -19.47 -1.49 11.62
C ALA A 374 -20.61 -1.84 10.66
N TYR A 375 -20.85 -1.00 9.64
CA TYR A 375 -21.88 -1.26 8.63
C TYR A 375 -21.72 -2.63 7.97
N VAL A 376 -20.52 -3.00 7.54
CA VAL A 376 -20.30 -4.30 6.89
C VAL A 376 -20.54 -5.45 7.86
N LEU A 377 -20.04 -5.35 9.09
CA LEU A 377 -20.23 -6.39 10.11
C LEU A 377 -21.71 -6.55 10.50
N GLU A 378 -22.45 -5.46 10.63
CA GLU A 378 -23.88 -5.49 10.97
C GLU A 378 -24.75 -5.99 9.81
N THR A 379 -24.39 -5.67 8.57
CA THR A 379 -25.20 -5.99 7.39
C THR A 379 -24.92 -7.38 6.84
N TYR A 380 -23.68 -7.85 6.93
CA TYR A 380 -23.20 -9.08 6.31
C TYR A 380 -22.62 -10.09 7.32
N GLY A 381 -22.36 -9.70 8.57
CA GLY A 381 -21.95 -10.62 9.64
C GLY A 381 -23.12 -11.52 10.05
N THR A 382 -22.89 -12.84 10.08
CA THR A 382 -23.86 -13.86 10.53
C THR A 382 -23.68 -14.18 12.00
#